data_168bb8f468244ca05b40ca476985ff33
#
_entry.id   168bb8f468244ca05b40ca476985ff33
#
_cell.length_a   1.000
_cell.length_b   1.000
_cell.length_c   1.000
_cell.angle_alpha   90.00
_cell.angle_beta   90.00
_cell.angle_gamma   90.00
#
_symmetry.space_group_name_H-M   'P 1'
#
loop_
_entity.id
_entity.type
_entity.pdbx_description
1 polymer ?
#
loop_
_entity_poly.entity_id
_entity_poly.type
_entity_poly.pdbx_seq_one_letter_code
_entity_poly.pdbx_strand_id
1 'polypeptide(L)'
;MKIRVVAVLIILVFGAARLPMENALTSEHRAAFFHTGQLDLDMRERLGQMGFVAALSGFRALIADLVFIQAHTAWERTEWGRMKLLFDTVTALQPRAVMFWDLAAWHMAWNASVAMFDDPNQPREALRVKAQREYWKIGEEFLLRGIRNNPDRALLYDRLGMLYRDKFQDHAKAAAAYEQAARLPDAFAYCKRFAAYELSQVPGREREAYNRLMDFF
;
A
#
# COMPACT_ATOMS: atom_id res chain seq x y z
N MET A 1 8.53 10.24 38.86
CA MET A 1 9.64 10.32 37.89
C MET A 1 10.39 8.98 37.76
N LYS A 2 10.79 8.31 38.85
CA LYS A 2 11.56 7.05 38.83
C LYS A 2 10.86 5.89 38.09
N ILE A 3 9.54 5.68 38.30
CA ILE A 3 8.77 4.60 37.67
C ILE A 3 8.71 4.73 36.13
N ARG A 4 8.56 5.96 35.60
CA ARG A 4 8.53 6.20 34.16
C ARG A 4 9.89 5.92 33.50
N VAL A 5 10.99 6.25 34.18
CA VAL A 5 12.35 5.95 33.72
C VAL A 5 12.61 4.45 33.71
N VAL A 6 12.19 3.74 34.75
CA VAL A 6 12.30 2.28 34.83
C VAL A 6 11.46 1.60 33.72
N ALA A 7 10.25 2.07 33.46
CA ALA A 7 9.43 1.53 32.37
C ALA A 7 10.09 1.72 31.00
N VAL A 8 10.66 2.89 30.74
CA VAL A 8 11.39 3.16 29.49
C VAL A 8 12.63 2.26 29.36
N LEU A 9 13.39 2.08 30.46
CA LEU A 9 14.55 1.17 30.48
C LEU A 9 14.15 -0.29 30.20
N ILE A 10 13.06 -0.78 30.80
CA ILE A 10 12.55 -2.14 30.54
C ILE A 10 12.18 -2.29 29.06
N ILE A 11 11.48 -1.31 28.47
CA ILE A 11 11.11 -1.33 27.05
C ILE A 11 12.34 -1.36 26.16
N LEU A 12 13.36 -0.53 26.46
CA LEU A 12 14.61 -0.50 25.70
C LEU A 12 15.39 -1.81 25.79
N VAL A 13 15.50 -2.39 27.00
CA VAL A 13 16.16 -3.69 27.21
C VAL A 13 15.41 -4.80 26.48
N PHE A 14 14.09 -4.83 26.53
CA PHE A 14 13.27 -5.80 25.83
C PHE A 14 13.43 -5.67 24.31
N GLY A 15 13.46 -4.43 23.77
CA GLY A 15 13.71 -4.16 22.36
C GLY A 15 15.11 -4.63 21.93
N ALA A 16 16.13 -4.34 22.73
CA ALA A 16 17.50 -4.79 22.47
C ALA A 16 17.63 -6.32 22.51
N ALA A 17 16.93 -6.99 23.43
CA ALA A 17 16.92 -8.46 23.54
C ALA A 17 16.26 -9.15 22.32
N ARG A 18 15.37 -8.48 21.61
CA ARG A 18 14.74 -8.99 20.37
C ARG A 18 15.64 -8.88 19.13
N LEU A 19 16.62 -7.96 19.13
CA LEU A 19 17.49 -7.74 17.97
C LEU A 19 18.17 -9.02 17.45
N PRO A 20 18.75 -9.90 18.27
CA PRO A 20 19.36 -11.13 17.78
C PRO A 20 18.31 -12.08 17.15
N MET A 21 17.09 -12.15 17.67
CA MET A 21 16.00 -12.94 17.08
C MET A 21 15.54 -12.37 15.74
N GLU A 22 15.38 -11.06 15.63
CA GLU A 22 15.04 -10.39 14.37
C GLU A 22 16.15 -10.56 13.32
N ASN A 23 17.41 -10.51 13.74
CA ASN A 23 18.54 -10.75 12.87
C ASN A 23 18.59 -12.21 12.38
N ALA A 24 18.32 -13.19 13.24
CA ALA A 24 18.22 -14.59 12.86
C ALA A 24 17.07 -14.82 11.88
N LEU A 25 15.86 -14.34 12.17
CA LEU A 25 14.72 -14.37 11.26
C LEU A 25 15.01 -13.68 9.92
N THR A 26 15.69 -12.53 9.95
CA THR A 26 16.06 -11.79 8.75
C THR A 26 17.07 -12.57 7.91
N SER A 27 18.01 -13.28 8.55
CA SER A 27 18.98 -14.14 7.84
C SER A 27 18.30 -15.36 7.20
N GLU A 28 17.36 -15.99 7.89
CA GLU A 28 16.55 -17.08 7.34
C GLU A 28 15.66 -16.59 6.19
N HIS A 29 15.02 -15.44 6.32
CA HIS A 29 14.21 -14.83 5.25
C HIS A 29 15.06 -14.44 4.03
N ARG A 30 16.30 -13.98 4.23
CA ARG A 30 17.23 -13.73 3.12
C ARG A 30 17.65 -15.03 2.44
N ALA A 31 17.94 -16.09 3.20
CA ALA A 31 18.24 -17.40 2.67
C ALA A 31 17.07 -18.00 1.89
N ALA A 32 15.82 -17.68 2.26
CA ALA A 32 14.60 -18.07 1.58
C ALA A 32 14.17 -17.09 0.44
N PHE A 33 15.09 -16.24 -0.05
CA PHE A 33 14.83 -15.23 -1.11
C PHE A 33 13.84 -14.12 -0.74
N PHE A 34 13.55 -13.91 0.53
CA PHE A 34 12.79 -12.74 0.96
C PHE A 34 13.69 -11.50 1.04
N HIS A 35 13.49 -10.54 0.15
CA HIS A 35 14.23 -9.29 0.16
C HIS A 35 13.76 -8.40 1.31
N THR A 36 14.64 -8.07 2.23
CA THR A 36 14.39 -7.00 3.20
C THR A 36 14.50 -5.65 2.50
N GLY A 37 13.42 -4.86 2.51
CA GLY A 37 13.49 -3.48 2.02
C GLY A 37 14.57 -2.70 2.79
N GLN A 38 15.54 -2.14 2.08
CA GLN A 38 16.52 -1.23 2.68
C GLN A 38 15.80 0.04 3.13
N LEU A 39 16.16 0.54 4.31
CA LEU A 39 15.71 1.85 4.78
C LEU A 39 16.35 2.92 3.91
N ASP A 40 15.56 3.52 3.02
CA ASP A 40 15.99 4.64 2.18
C ASP A 40 16.28 5.89 3.04
N LEU A 41 17.19 6.76 2.55
CA LEU A 41 17.54 8.02 3.20
C LEU A 41 16.32 8.95 3.34
N ASP A 42 15.46 9.02 2.33
CA ASP A 42 14.19 9.75 2.34
C ASP A 42 13.23 9.27 3.45
N MET A 43 13.31 8.02 3.80
CA MET A 43 12.54 7.42 4.87
C MET A 43 13.01 7.88 6.25
N ARG A 44 14.33 8.11 6.42
CA ARG A 44 14.90 8.62 7.68
C ARG A 44 14.39 10.02 8.00
N GLU A 45 14.33 10.89 7.00
CA GLU A 45 13.82 12.27 7.15
C GLU A 45 12.32 12.26 7.50
N ARG A 46 11.53 11.40 6.86
CA ARG A 46 10.07 11.30 7.07
C ARG A 46 9.66 10.70 8.40
N LEU A 47 10.47 9.81 8.94
CA LEU A 47 10.19 9.14 10.22
C LEU A 47 10.49 10.01 11.43
N GLY A 48 11.26 11.08 11.26
CA GLY A 48 11.77 11.86 12.37
C GLY A 48 12.66 11.04 13.31
N GLN A 49 13.25 11.70 14.27
CA GLN A 49 14.23 11.10 15.18
C GLN A 49 13.65 9.91 16.00
N MET A 50 12.38 9.98 16.39
CA MET A 50 11.73 8.95 17.22
C MET A 50 11.41 7.67 16.44
N GLY A 51 10.94 7.78 15.19
CA GLY A 51 10.69 6.64 14.32
C GLY A 51 11.99 5.93 13.92
N PHE A 52 13.07 6.69 13.72
CA PHE A 52 14.39 6.12 13.43
C PHE A 52 14.94 5.31 14.62
N VAL A 53 14.86 5.85 15.84
CA VAL A 53 15.28 5.17 17.07
C VAL A 53 14.45 3.90 17.28
N ALA A 54 13.14 3.96 17.08
CA ALA A 54 12.26 2.79 17.17
C ALA A 54 12.58 1.71 16.13
N ALA A 55 12.89 2.13 14.88
CA ALA A 55 13.31 1.21 13.82
C ALA A 55 14.60 0.47 14.15
N LEU A 56 15.57 1.16 14.77
CA LEU A 56 16.83 0.57 15.21
C LEU A 56 16.68 -0.37 16.42
N SER A 57 15.70 -0.13 17.27
CA SER A 57 15.48 -0.90 18.52
C SER A 57 14.54 -2.11 18.38
N GLY A 58 14.14 -2.51 17.17
CA GLY A 58 13.28 -3.67 16.96
C GLY A 58 11.78 -3.44 17.24
N PHE A 59 11.36 -2.20 17.56
CA PHE A 59 9.95 -1.84 17.79
C PHE A 59 9.20 -1.36 16.54
N ARG A 60 9.76 -1.55 15.35
CA ARG A 60 9.18 -1.06 14.09
C ARG A 60 7.72 -1.49 13.91
N ALA A 61 7.42 -2.77 14.21
CA ALA A 61 6.06 -3.30 14.08
C ALA A 61 5.11 -2.60 15.05
N LEU A 62 5.49 -2.51 16.33
CA LEU A 62 4.66 -1.86 17.36
C LEU A 62 4.41 -0.38 17.04
N ILE A 63 5.43 0.35 16.58
CA ILE A 63 5.26 1.75 16.19
C ILE A 63 4.36 1.86 14.96
N ALA A 64 4.51 0.96 13.98
CA ALA A 64 3.64 0.93 12.79
C ALA A 64 2.18 0.69 13.19
N ASP A 65 1.90 -0.23 14.11
CA ASP A 65 0.55 -0.50 14.61
C ASP A 65 -0.06 0.71 15.33
N LEU A 66 0.72 1.39 16.18
CA LEU A 66 0.27 2.61 16.85
C LEU A 66 -0.02 3.74 15.87
N VAL A 67 0.82 3.91 14.84
CA VAL A 67 0.61 4.92 13.80
C VAL A 67 -0.58 4.55 12.92
N PHE A 68 -0.79 3.25 12.65
CA PHE A 68 -1.94 2.77 11.91
C PHE A 68 -3.27 3.05 12.66
N ILE A 69 -3.31 2.86 13.98
CA ILE A 69 -4.47 3.23 14.81
C ILE A 69 -4.74 4.74 14.68
N GLN A 70 -3.71 5.58 14.66
CA GLN A 70 -3.87 7.02 14.43
C GLN A 70 -4.38 7.33 13.02
N ALA A 71 -3.98 6.56 12.00
CA ALA A 71 -4.50 6.69 10.64
C ALA A 71 -6.00 6.37 10.58
N HIS A 72 -6.46 5.37 11.34
CA HIS A 72 -7.88 5.07 11.47
C HIS A 72 -8.65 6.24 12.13
N THR A 73 -8.12 6.82 13.20
CA THR A 73 -8.72 8.01 13.83
C THR A 73 -8.76 9.20 12.87
N ALA A 74 -7.74 9.40 12.04
CA ALA A 74 -7.73 10.44 11.01
C ALA A 74 -8.80 10.18 9.93
N TRP A 75 -9.04 8.91 9.58
CA TRP A 75 -10.12 8.52 8.68
C TRP A 75 -11.50 8.87 9.25
N GLU A 76 -11.78 8.51 10.51
CA GLU A 76 -13.05 8.83 11.19
C GLU A 76 -13.33 10.34 11.21
N ARG A 77 -12.26 11.15 11.28
CA ARG A 77 -12.34 12.62 11.27
C ARG A 77 -12.27 13.25 9.89
N THR A 78 -12.18 12.42 8.83
CA THR A 78 -12.01 12.88 7.45
C THR A 78 -10.78 13.76 7.22
N GLU A 79 -9.72 13.58 8.04
CA GLU A 79 -8.45 14.29 7.97
C GLU A 79 -7.52 13.66 6.91
N TRP A 80 -7.91 13.70 5.63
CA TRP A 80 -7.29 12.94 4.54
C TRP A 80 -5.79 13.21 4.36
N GLY A 81 -5.37 14.46 4.49
CA GLY A 81 -3.95 14.83 4.40
C GLY A 81 -3.12 14.22 5.54
N ARG A 82 -3.63 14.26 6.78
CA ARG A 82 -3.01 13.63 7.94
C ARG A 82 -2.97 12.10 7.79
N MET A 83 -4.07 11.50 7.33
CA MET A 83 -4.17 10.08 7.08
C MET A 83 -3.10 9.62 6.07
N LYS A 84 -2.92 10.36 4.97
CA LYS A 84 -1.86 10.07 3.99
C LYS A 84 -0.48 10.04 4.63
N LEU A 85 -0.13 11.06 5.44
CA LEU A 85 1.16 11.13 6.14
C LEU A 85 1.37 9.95 7.10
N LEU A 86 0.31 9.55 7.82
CA LEU A 86 0.37 8.41 8.72
C LEU A 86 0.58 7.10 7.94
N PHE A 87 -0.11 6.90 6.80
CA PHE A 87 0.14 5.74 5.94
C PHE A 87 1.51 5.75 5.28
N ASP A 88 2.03 6.92 4.89
CA ASP A 88 3.43 7.03 4.45
C ASP A 88 4.40 6.53 5.54
N THR A 89 4.13 6.88 6.80
CA THR A 89 4.95 6.43 7.94
C THR A 89 4.81 4.93 8.19
N VAL A 90 3.58 4.41 8.20
CA VAL A 90 3.31 2.97 8.41
C VAL A 90 3.98 2.11 7.35
N THR A 91 3.81 2.47 6.07
CA THR A 91 4.39 1.75 4.95
C THR A 91 5.92 1.85 4.92
N ALA A 92 6.47 2.94 5.43
CA ALA A 92 7.90 3.14 5.61
C ALA A 92 8.46 2.25 6.74
N LEU A 93 7.74 2.13 7.84
CA LEU A 93 8.12 1.24 8.96
C LEU A 93 8.00 -0.23 8.61
N GLN A 94 6.98 -0.62 7.84
CA GLN A 94 6.70 -1.99 7.46
C GLN A 94 6.51 -2.15 5.94
N PRO A 95 7.55 -1.99 5.11
CA PRO A 95 7.43 -1.98 3.65
C PRO A 95 7.01 -3.35 3.07
N ARG A 96 7.21 -4.44 3.81
CA ARG A 96 6.78 -5.79 3.40
C ARG A 96 5.36 -6.16 3.85
N ALA A 97 4.70 -5.33 4.64
CA ALA A 97 3.32 -5.53 5.05
C ALA A 97 2.36 -5.05 3.96
N VAL A 98 1.97 -5.95 3.07
CA VAL A 98 1.10 -5.69 1.90
C VAL A 98 -0.20 -5.00 2.29
N MET A 99 -0.77 -5.37 3.44
CA MET A 99 -2.02 -4.81 3.96
C MET A 99 -1.98 -3.28 4.09
N PHE A 100 -0.87 -2.71 4.53
CA PHE A 100 -0.78 -1.25 4.71
C PHE A 100 -0.77 -0.50 3.38
N TRP A 101 -0.17 -1.08 2.33
CA TRP A 101 -0.20 -0.52 0.98
C TRP A 101 -1.61 -0.59 0.38
N ASP A 102 -2.29 -1.73 0.54
CA ASP A 102 -3.67 -1.92 0.07
C ASP A 102 -4.63 -0.94 0.74
N LEU A 103 -4.61 -0.86 2.08
CA LEU A 103 -5.46 0.06 2.84
C LEU A 103 -5.17 1.52 2.53
N ALA A 104 -3.90 1.91 2.42
CA ALA A 104 -3.52 3.27 2.05
C ALA A 104 -4.10 3.66 0.68
N ALA A 105 -3.92 2.79 -0.31
CA ALA A 105 -4.45 3.01 -1.64
C ALA A 105 -5.98 3.07 -1.66
N TRP A 106 -6.63 2.15 -0.96
CA TRP A 106 -8.08 2.13 -0.84
C TRP A 106 -8.63 3.42 -0.24
N HIS A 107 -8.10 3.84 0.91
CA HIS A 107 -8.57 5.05 1.56
C HIS A 107 -8.35 6.31 0.70
N MET A 108 -7.24 6.40 -0.02
CA MET A 108 -6.99 7.55 -0.90
C MET A 108 -7.88 7.51 -2.14
N ALA A 109 -7.86 6.40 -2.90
CA ALA A 109 -8.53 6.34 -4.20
C ALA A 109 -10.05 6.16 -4.13
N TRP A 110 -10.59 5.65 -3.02
CA TRP A 110 -12.04 5.45 -2.88
C TRP A 110 -12.64 6.40 -1.85
N ASN A 111 -12.17 6.42 -0.60
CA ASN A 111 -12.81 7.21 0.44
C ASN A 111 -12.53 8.72 0.29
N ALA A 112 -11.25 9.10 0.26
CA ALA A 112 -10.88 10.51 0.16
C ALA A 112 -11.30 11.12 -1.18
N SER A 113 -11.17 10.38 -2.27
CA SER A 113 -11.55 10.85 -3.60
C SER A 113 -13.05 11.15 -3.70
N VAL A 114 -13.89 10.31 -3.11
CA VAL A 114 -15.35 10.56 -3.05
C VAL A 114 -15.65 11.75 -2.16
N ALA A 115 -15.05 11.83 -0.96
CA ALA A 115 -15.24 12.96 -0.07
C ALA A 115 -14.84 14.30 -0.72
N MET A 116 -13.79 14.32 -1.54
CA MET A 116 -13.38 15.53 -2.28
C MET A 116 -14.36 15.88 -3.41
N PHE A 117 -14.93 14.88 -4.07
CA PHE A 117 -15.94 15.13 -5.10
C PHE A 117 -17.24 15.66 -4.51
N ASP A 118 -17.63 15.17 -3.33
CA ASP A 118 -18.87 15.52 -2.64
C ASP A 118 -18.71 16.72 -1.67
N ASP A 119 -17.54 17.40 -1.65
CA ASP A 119 -17.28 18.51 -0.74
C ASP A 119 -18.25 19.69 -0.96
N PRO A 120 -19.18 19.96 -0.03
CA PRO A 120 -20.15 21.04 -0.16
C PRO A 120 -19.52 22.43 -0.03
N ASN A 121 -18.31 22.53 0.55
CA ASN A 121 -17.60 23.78 0.73
C ASN A 121 -16.86 24.22 -0.55
N GLN A 122 -16.71 23.32 -1.53
CA GLN A 122 -16.12 23.65 -2.82
C GLN A 122 -17.20 23.80 -3.89
N PRO A 123 -17.64 25.05 -4.21
CA PRO A 123 -18.74 25.28 -5.15
C PRO A 123 -18.38 24.95 -6.61
N ARG A 124 -17.09 24.94 -6.95
CA ARG A 124 -16.61 24.72 -8.32
C ARG A 124 -16.43 23.24 -8.59
N GLU A 125 -17.29 22.63 -9.39
CA GLU A 125 -17.22 21.22 -9.77
C GLU A 125 -15.85 20.84 -10.37
N ALA A 126 -15.30 21.66 -11.26
CA ALA A 126 -13.99 21.40 -11.86
C ALA A 126 -12.86 21.23 -10.82
N LEU A 127 -12.93 21.96 -9.69
CA LEU A 127 -11.96 21.81 -8.60
C LEU A 127 -12.22 20.54 -7.79
N ARG A 128 -13.48 20.15 -7.58
CA ARG A 128 -13.83 18.88 -6.94
C ARG A 128 -13.35 17.70 -7.78
N VAL A 129 -13.61 17.71 -9.09
CA VAL A 129 -13.11 16.68 -10.03
C VAL A 129 -11.57 16.63 -10.04
N LYS A 130 -10.91 17.78 -10.02
CA LYS A 130 -9.45 17.84 -9.94
C LYS A 130 -8.94 17.20 -8.66
N ALA A 131 -9.49 17.57 -7.50
CA ALA A 131 -9.13 17.03 -6.20
C ALA A 131 -9.36 15.50 -6.14
N GLN A 132 -10.51 15.04 -6.64
CA GLN A 132 -10.83 13.62 -6.76
C GLN A 132 -9.74 12.86 -7.53
N ARG A 133 -9.35 13.36 -8.69
CA ARG A 133 -8.31 12.74 -9.55
C ARG A 133 -6.92 12.74 -8.89
N GLU A 134 -6.59 13.77 -8.11
CA GLU A 134 -5.34 13.78 -7.35
C GLU A 134 -5.31 12.67 -6.29
N TYR A 135 -6.43 12.39 -5.62
CA TYR A 135 -6.51 11.28 -4.68
C TYR A 135 -6.45 9.90 -5.36
N TRP A 136 -6.94 9.76 -6.60
CA TRP A 136 -6.71 8.53 -7.38
C TRP A 136 -5.23 8.30 -7.65
N LYS A 137 -4.49 9.35 -8.03
CA LYS A 137 -3.03 9.27 -8.24
C LYS A 137 -2.27 8.94 -6.96
N ILE A 138 -2.70 9.48 -5.81
CA ILE A 138 -2.11 9.12 -4.52
C ILE A 138 -2.32 7.63 -4.23
N GLY A 139 -3.51 7.09 -4.50
CA GLY A 139 -3.78 5.65 -4.37
C GLY A 139 -2.91 4.81 -5.32
N GLU A 140 -2.76 5.24 -6.59
CA GLU A 140 -1.87 4.62 -7.57
C GLU A 140 -0.42 4.60 -7.07
N GLU A 141 0.07 5.72 -6.53
CA GLU A 141 1.43 5.83 -5.98
C GLU A 141 1.66 4.85 -4.83
N PHE A 142 0.71 4.70 -3.90
CA PHE A 142 0.80 3.71 -2.82
C PHE A 142 0.90 2.29 -3.38
N LEU A 143 0.07 1.90 -4.37
CA LEU A 143 0.13 0.58 -4.99
C LEU A 143 1.45 0.34 -5.72
N LEU A 144 1.93 1.31 -6.50
CA LEU A 144 3.19 1.18 -7.22
C LEU A 144 4.40 1.08 -6.26
N ARG A 145 4.39 1.83 -5.16
CA ARG A 145 5.40 1.72 -4.10
C ARG A 145 5.29 0.36 -3.39
N GLY A 146 4.07 -0.08 -3.12
CA GLY A 146 3.79 -1.39 -2.55
C GLY A 146 4.33 -2.52 -3.42
N ILE A 147 4.10 -2.47 -4.73
CA ILE A 147 4.61 -3.43 -5.71
C ILE A 147 6.14 -3.43 -5.74
N ARG A 148 6.79 -2.27 -5.74
CA ARG A 148 8.27 -2.21 -5.68
C ARG A 148 8.85 -2.90 -4.44
N ASN A 149 8.16 -2.81 -3.31
CA ASN A 149 8.57 -3.47 -2.07
C ASN A 149 8.12 -4.94 -1.98
N ASN A 150 7.08 -5.34 -2.72
CA ASN A 150 6.46 -6.67 -2.69
C ASN A 150 6.13 -7.15 -4.10
N PRO A 151 7.12 -7.33 -4.99
CA PRO A 151 6.88 -7.65 -6.40
C PRO A 151 6.30 -9.06 -6.62
N ASP A 152 6.36 -9.89 -5.59
CA ASP A 152 5.92 -11.27 -5.52
C ASP A 152 4.47 -11.44 -5.01
N ARG A 153 3.73 -10.33 -4.78
CA ARG A 153 2.40 -10.36 -4.18
C ARG A 153 1.31 -9.93 -5.16
N ALA A 154 0.50 -10.91 -5.58
CA ALA A 154 -0.57 -10.72 -6.57
C ALA A 154 -1.62 -9.68 -6.15
N LEU A 155 -1.93 -9.59 -4.84
CA LEU A 155 -2.92 -8.65 -4.32
C LEU A 155 -2.68 -7.21 -4.78
N LEU A 156 -1.43 -6.73 -4.77
CA LEU A 156 -1.15 -5.34 -5.13
C LEU A 156 -1.35 -5.05 -6.61
N TYR A 157 -1.03 -6.02 -7.47
CA TYR A 157 -1.30 -5.90 -8.91
C TYR A 157 -2.81 -6.00 -9.20
N ASP A 158 -3.53 -6.86 -8.49
CA ASP A 158 -4.98 -6.94 -8.55
C ASP A 158 -5.64 -5.60 -8.18
N ARG A 159 -5.22 -4.99 -7.06
CA ARG A 159 -5.72 -3.67 -6.63
C ARG A 159 -5.38 -2.56 -7.63
N LEU A 160 -4.20 -2.64 -8.24
CA LEU A 160 -3.81 -1.70 -9.30
C LEU A 160 -4.69 -1.87 -10.55
N GLY A 161 -4.99 -3.11 -10.94
CA GLY A 161 -5.95 -3.41 -12.01
C GLY A 161 -7.33 -2.85 -11.72
N MET A 162 -7.84 -3.06 -10.52
CA MET A 162 -9.12 -2.51 -10.06
C MET A 162 -9.13 -0.97 -10.09
N LEU A 163 -8.04 -0.33 -9.66
CA LEU A 163 -7.92 1.13 -9.67
C LEU A 163 -7.95 1.68 -11.10
N TYR A 164 -7.20 1.08 -12.02
CA TYR A 164 -7.21 1.49 -13.43
C TYR A 164 -8.58 1.28 -14.08
N ARG A 165 -9.25 0.17 -13.81
CA ARG A 165 -10.59 -0.11 -14.30
C ARG A 165 -11.61 0.89 -13.76
N ASP A 166 -11.70 1.05 -12.43
CA ASP A 166 -12.83 1.71 -11.78
C ASP A 166 -12.68 3.24 -11.74
N LYS A 167 -11.46 3.75 -11.64
CA LYS A 167 -11.19 5.17 -11.43
C LYS A 167 -10.63 5.84 -12.67
N PHE A 168 -9.62 5.26 -13.29
CA PHE A 168 -8.99 5.85 -14.46
C PHE A 168 -9.68 5.48 -15.78
N GLN A 169 -10.49 4.41 -15.80
CA GLN A 169 -11.10 3.83 -17.00
C GLN A 169 -10.02 3.50 -18.07
N ASP A 170 -8.82 3.14 -17.60
CA ASP A 170 -7.70 2.74 -18.43
C ASP A 170 -7.66 1.21 -18.52
N HIS A 171 -8.49 0.67 -19.42
CA HIS A 171 -8.66 -0.78 -19.61
C HIS A 171 -7.37 -1.46 -20.03
N ALA A 172 -6.49 -0.77 -20.78
CA ALA A 172 -5.20 -1.33 -21.19
C ALA A 172 -4.28 -1.56 -19.99
N LYS A 173 -4.17 -0.56 -19.10
CA LYS A 173 -3.40 -0.71 -17.86
C LYS A 173 -4.06 -1.67 -16.89
N ALA A 174 -5.38 -1.69 -16.80
CA ALA A 174 -6.12 -2.64 -15.97
C ALA A 174 -5.83 -4.08 -16.41
N ALA A 175 -5.94 -4.38 -17.71
CA ALA A 175 -5.61 -5.69 -18.27
C ALA A 175 -4.17 -6.11 -17.96
N ALA A 176 -3.20 -5.19 -18.16
CA ALA A 176 -1.80 -5.46 -17.87
C ALA A 176 -1.54 -5.76 -16.39
N ALA A 177 -2.18 -5.02 -15.48
CA ALA A 177 -2.04 -5.22 -14.04
C ALA A 177 -2.64 -6.57 -13.60
N TYR A 178 -3.84 -6.92 -14.05
CA TYR A 178 -4.44 -8.23 -13.78
C TYR A 178 -3.63 -9.38 -14.38
N GLU A 179 -3.02 -9.19 -15.54
CA GLU A 179 -2.13 -10.18 -16.15
C GLU A 179 -0.88 -10.40 -15.30
N GLN A 180 -0.27 -9.34 -14.75
CA GLN A 180 0.85 -9.48 -13.82
C GLN A 180 0.43 -10.21 -12.53
N ALA A 181 -0.73 -9.84 -11.96
CA ALA A 181 -1.29 -10.57 -10.82
C ALA A 181 -1.43 -12.07 -11.13
N ALA A 182 -1.98 -12.41 -12.29
CA ALA A 182 -2.26 -13.80 -12.70
C ALA A 182 -1.02 -14.68 -12.88
N ARG A 183 0.17 -14.08 -13.02
CA ARG A 183 1.46 -14.82 -13.15
C ARG A 183 2.05 -15.20 -11.81
N LEU A 184 1.55 -14.65 -10.71
CA LEU A 184 2.11 -14.87 -9.38
C LEU A 184 1.45 -16.08 -8.70
N PRO A 185 2.19 -16.80 -7.83
CA PRO A 185 1.71 -18.04 -7.22
C PRO A 185 0.53 -17.82 -6.26
N ASP A 186 0.38 -16.62 -5.68
CA ASP A 186 -0.73 -16.24 -4.79
C ASP A 186 -1.87 -15.51 -5.54
N ALA A 187 -1.94 -15.67 -6.88
CA ALA A 187 -2.94 -15.03 -7.72
C ALA A 187 -4.37 -15.52 -7.41
N PHE A 188 -5.30 -14.57 -7.42
CA PHE A 188 -6.72 -14.93 -7.40
C PHE A 188 -7.13 -15.58 -8.73
N ALA A 189 -7.94 -16.62 -8.66
CA ALA A 189 -8.36 -17.38 -9.86
C ALA A 189 -9.03 -16.51 -10.94
N TYR A 190 -9.67 -15.42 -10.55
CA TYR A 190 -10.35 -14.51 -11.48
C TYR A 190 -9.41 -13.56 -12.24
N CYS A 191 -8.16 -13.35 -11.79
CA CYS A 191 -7.25 -12.36 -12.41
C CYS A 191 -7.05 -12.59 -13.92
N LYS A 192 -6.90 -13.85 -14.35
CA LYS A 192 -6.80 -14.19 -15.77
C LYS A 192 -8.03 -13.76 -16.57
N ARG A 193 -9.24 -14.02 -16.04
CA ARG A 193 -10.50 -13.63 -16.68
C ARG A 193 -10.66 -12.12 -16.72
N PHE A 194 -10.33 -11.42 -15.64
CA PHE A 194 -10.40 -9.98 -15.58
C PHE A 194 -9.42 -9.33 -16.55
N ALA A 195 -8.19 -9.86 -16.67
CA ALA A 195 -7.27 -9.40 -17.70
C ALA A 195 -7.87 -9.48 -19.11
N ALA A 196 -8.57 -10.59 -19.44
CA ALA A 196 -9.21 -10.76 -20.74
C ALA A 196 -10.44 -9.84 -20.90
N TYR A 197 -11.26 -9.66 -19.86
CA TYR A 197 -12.40 -8.73 -19.88
C TYR A 197 -11.96 -7.28 -20.11
N GLU A 198 -10.93 -6.85 -19.39
CA GLU A 198 -10.40 -5.48 -19.57
C GLU A 198 -9.77 -5.32 -20.97
N LEU A 199 -9.10 -6.37 -21.46
CA LEU A 199 -8.52 -6.37 -22.80
C LEU A 199 -9.59 -6.22 -23.89
N SER A 200 -10.80 -6.80 -23.69
CA SER A 200 -11.90 -6.68 -24.63
C SER A 200 -12.44 -5.25 -24.78
N GLN A 201 -12.16 -4.39 -23.81
CA GLN A 201 -12.53 -2.97 -23.84
C GLN A 201 -11.47 -2.10 -24.53
N VAL A 202 -10.32 -2.69 -24.92
CA VAL A 202 -9.24 -1.96 -25.61
C VAL A 202 -9.46 -2.06 -27.12
N PRO A 203 -9.65 -0.94 -27.83
CA PRO A 203 -9.87 -0.94 -29.27
C PRO A 203 -8.77 -1.71 -30.03
N GLY A 204 -9.19 -2.63 -30.88
CA GLY A 204 -8.29 -3.47 -31.69
C GLY A 204 -7.69 -4.69 -30.98
N ARG A 205 -8.06 -4.95 -29.71
CA ARG A 205 -7.61 -6.11 -28.95
C ARG A 205 -8.72 -7.15 -28.69
N GLU A 206 -9.89 -6.97 -29.28
CA GLU A 206 -11.09 -7.79 -29.07
C GLU A 206 -10.86 -9.26 -29.43
N ARG A 207 -10.17 -9.51 -30.55
CA ARG A 207 -9.85 -10.87 -31.01
C ARG A 207 -8.90 -11.59 -30.05
N GLU A 208 -7.91 -10.86 -29.52
CA GLU A 208 -7.00 -11.41 -28.53
C GLU A 208 -7.72 -11.73 -27.22
N ALA A 209 -8.57 -10.82 -26.75
CA ALA A 209 -9.41 -11.04 -25.58
C ALA A 209 -10.31 -12.26 -25.73
N TYR A 210 -10.97 -12.40 -26.89
CA TYR A 210 -11.79 -13.56 -27.21
C TYR A 210 -10.99 -14.88 -27.13
N ASN A 211 -9.81 -14.93 -27.76
CA ASN A 211 -8.97 -16.13 -27.71
C ASN A 211 -8.59 -16.50 -26.29
N ARG A 212 -8.19 -15.51 -25.46
CA ARG A 212 -7.86 -15.73 -24.05
C ARG A 212 -9.05 -16.21 -23.21
N LEU A 213 -10.27 -15.76 -23.54
CA LEU A 213 -11.49 -16.21 -22.86
C LEU A 213 -11.84 -17.64 -23.25
N MET A 214 -11.65 -18.01 -24.52
CA MET A 214 -11.90 -19.38 -24.99
C MET A 214 -10.98 -20.41 -24.35
N ASP A 215 -9.79 -20.03 -23.88
CA ASP A 215 -8.88 -20.92 -23.14
C ASP A 215 -9.42 -21.34 -21.74
N PHE A 216 -10.54 -20.76 -21.30
CA PHE A 216 -11.20 -21.11 -20.02
C PHE A 216 -12.38 -22.08 -20.19
N PHE A 217 -12.76 -22.40 -21.42
CA PHE A 217 -13.88 -23.29 -21.77
C PHE A 217 -13.40 -24.54 -22.49
#